data_aaac07074c512689f13a539406e919fe
#
_entry.id   aaac07074c512689f13a539406e919fe
#
_cell.length_a   1.000
_cell.length_b   1.000
_cell.length_c   1.000
_cell.angle_alpha   90.00
_cell.angle_beta   90.00
_cell.angle_gamma   90.00
#
_symmetry.space_group_name_H-M   'P 1'
#
loop_
_entity.id
_entity.type
_entity.pdbx_description
1 polymer ?
#
loop_
_entity_poly.entity_id
_entity_poly.type
_entity_poly.pdbx_seq_one_letter_code
_entity_poly.pdbx_strand_id
1 'polypeptide(L)'
;MKFWTVQRRELVDKALREGEYQPELELSYYVGIKEELGELYETIRNAFCNVNGVEVPGLVFAFTKMKGDKVSEFSDIDDFRAYMKEHKESILSLWKYFKTKDRVIVELDVPEDFNPIYVDINDFQFLMPPLVFPAPYTPWSYWEILGNINDGVIGASIYPSGLGQAHLPSIKKEHIVEVYEMFDI
;
A
#
# COMPACT_ATOMS: atom_id res chain seq x y z
N MET A 1 13.94 7.21 -0.87
CA MET A 1 12.54 7.69 -0.96
C MET A 1 11.79 7.33 0.31
N LYS A 2 11.00 8.30 0.86
CA LYS A 2 10.26 8.09 2.10
C LYS A 2 8.89 7.47 1.86
N PHE A 3 8.58 6.45 2.64
CA PHE A 3 7.28 5.76 2.64
C PHE A 3 6.72 5.67 4.07
N TRP A 4 5.41 5.63 4.18
CA TRP A 4 4.69 5.55 5.45
C TRP A 4 3.79 4.32 5.46
N THR A 5 4.06 3.36 6.33
CA THR A 5 3.27 2.13 6.40
C THR A 5 2.63 1.95 7.76
N VAL A 6 1.45 1.32 7.79
CA VAL A 6 0.76 0.92 9.02
C VAL A 6 0.90 -0.58 9.19
N GLN A 7 1.63 -0.99 10.23
CA GLN A 7 1.96 -2.39 10.48
C GLN A 7 1.56 -2.83 11.88
N ARG A 8 1.38 -4.15 12.09
CA ARG A 8 1.27 -4.70 13.45
C ARG A 8 2.59 -4.48 14.18
N ARG A 9 2.51 -4.05 15.43
CA ARG A 9 3.69 -3.77 16.27
C ARG A 9 4.66 -4.95 16.30
N GLU A 10 4.13 -6.17 16.46
CA GLU A 10 4.93 -7.40 16.50
C GLU A 10 5.81 -7.62 15.26
N LEU A 11 5.33 -7.20 14.07
CA LEU A 11 6.07 -7.34 12.81
C LEU A 11 7.20 -6.30 12.71
N VAL A 12 6.96 -5.10 13.22
CA VAL A 12 7.98 -4.05 13.31
C VAL A 12 9.06 -4.47 14.33
N ASP A 13 8.65 -4.98 15.50
CA ASP A 13 9.58 -5.50 16.50
C ASP A 13 10.41 -6.67 15.95
N LYS A 14 9.79 -7.53 15.11
CA LYS A 14 10.51 -8.59 14.40
C LYS A 14 11.56 -8.01 13.45
N ALA A 15 11.21 -7.03 12.62
CA ALA A 15 12.17 -6.38 11.72
C ALA A 15 13.34 -5.74 12.48
N LEU A 16 13.04 -5.04 13.58
CA LEU A 16 14.07 -4.41 14.42
C LEU A 16 15.02 -5.43 15.07
N ARG A 17 14.51 -6.60 15.47
CA ARG A 17 15.28 -7.66 16.14
C ARG A 17 16.07 -8.51 15.15
N GLU A 18 15.44 -8.90 14.03
CA GLU A 18 15.98 -9.87 13.07
C GLU A 18 16.65 -9.22 11.85
N GLY A 19 16.51 -7.89 11.71
CA GLY A 19 17.08 -7.12 10.61
C GLY A 19 16.11 -6.85 9.46
N GLU A 20 15.12 -7.71 9.26
CA GLU A 20 14.14 -7.60 8.17
C GLU A 20 12.82 -8.29 8.54
N TYR A 21 11.73 -7.73 8.09
CA TYR A 21 10.44 -8.41 7.96
C TYR A 21 10.09 -8.53 6.48
N GLN A 22 10.00 -9.75 6.00
CA GLN A 22 9.53 -10.08 4.67
C GLN A 22 8.12 -10.66 4.78
N PRO A 23 7.11 -10.05 4.17
CA PRO A 23 5.74 -10.57 4.19
C PRO A 23 5.63 -11.82 3.32
N GLU A 24 4.82 -12.76 3.75
CA GLU A 24 4.45 -13.94 2.99
C GLU A 24 2.99 -13.81 2.57
N LEU A 25 2.71 -13.92 1.28
CA LEU A 25 1.37 -13.73 0.73
C LEU A 25 0.36 -14.68 1.40
N GLU A 26 0.74 -15.94 1.58
CA GLU A 26 -0.09 -17.01 2.16
C GLU A 26 -0.48 -16.74 3.62
N LEU A 27 0.34 -15.99 4.34
CA LEU A 27 0.09 -15.61 5.74
C LEU A 27 -0.65 -14.27 5.87
N SER A 28 -0.97 -13.62 4.75
CA SER A 28 -1.77 -12.39 4.75
C SER A 28 -3.15 -12.68 5.32
N TYR A 29 -3.59 -11.86 6.27
CA TYR A 29 -4.92 -11.96 6.86
C TYR A 29 -6.06 -12.00 5.81
N TYR A 30 -5.90 -11.27 4.73
CA TYR A 30 -6.91 -11.20 3.67
C TYR A 30 -6.93 -12.44 2.80
N VAL A 31 -5.80 -13.02 2.47
CA VAL A 31 -5.69 -14.26 1.68
C VAL A 31 -6.36 -15.43 2.43
N GLY A 32 -6.21 -15.48 3.75
CA GLY A 32 -6.85 -16.54 4.57
C GLY A 32 -8.37 -16.38 4.73
N ILE A 33 -8.95 -15.23 4.41
CA ILE A 33 -10.40 -14.97 4.58
C ILE A 33 -11.16 -15.06 3.26
N LYS A 34 -10.58 -14.56 2.16
CA LYS A 34 -11.21 -14.49 0.85
C LYS A 34 -10.20 -14.83 -0.24
N GLU A 35 -10.45 -15.92 -0.93
CA GLU A 35 -9.63 -16.38 -2.06
C GLU A 35 -9.48 -15.30 -3.14
N GLU A 36 -10.56 -14.59 -3.46
CA GLU A 36 -10.58 -13.52 -4.47
C GLU A 36 -9.66 -12.32 -4.10
N LEU A 37 -9.47 -12.05 -2.80
CA LEU A 37 -8.50 -11.04 -2.35
C LEU A 37 -7.07 -11.55 -2.53
N GLY A 38 -6.85 -12.85 -2.38
CA GLY A 38 -5.57 -13.49 -2.66
C GLY A 38 -5.13 -13.27 -4.10
N GLU A 39 -6.04 -13.43 -5.06
CA GLU A 39 -5.77 -13.21 -6.48
C GLU A 39 -5.33 -11.78 -6.79
N LEU A 40 -5.95 -10.77 -6.19
CA LEU A 40 -5.55 -9.37 -6.36
C LEU A 40 -4.14 -9.12 -5.81
N TYR A 41 -3.86 -9.58 -4.58
CA TYR A 41 -2.53 -9.44 -3.98
C TYR A 41 -1.46 -10.21 -4.75
N GLU A 42 -1.78 -11.39 -5.26
CA GLU A 42 -0.88 -12.18 -6.12
C GLU A 42 -0.60 -11.45 -7.43
N THR A 43 -1.61 -10.83 -8.04
CA THR A 43 -1.45 -10.02 -9.26
C THR A 43 -0.47 -8.87 -9.03
N ILE A 44 -0.61 -8.13 -7.93
CA ILE A 44 0.30 -7.01 -7.58
C ILE A 44 1.72 -7.53 -7.30
N ARG A 45 1.86 -8.66 -6.59
CA ARG A 45 3.16 -9.28 -6.33
C ARG A 45 3.84 -9.70 -7.64
N ASN A 46 3.10 -10.36 -8.52
CA ASN A 46 3.63 -10.81 -9.82
C ASN A 46 4.06 -9.62 -10.69
N ALA A 47 3.27 -8.53 -10.70
CA ALA A 47 3.65 -7.29 -11.37
C ALA A 47 4.97 -6.73 -10.81
N PHE A 48 5.10 -6.67 -9.47
CA PHE A 48 6.34 -6.23 -8.84
C PHE A 48 7.55 -7.10 -9.24
N CYS A 49 7.38 -8.42 -9.19
CA CYS A 49 8.43 -9.37 -9.57
C CYS A 49 8.85 -9.16 -11.04
N ASN A 50 7.89 -9.02 -11.94
CA ASN A 50 8.16 -8.82 -13.37
C ASN A 50 8.88 -7.51 -13.66
N VAL A 51 8.41 -6.40 -13.07
CA VAL A 51 8.98 -5.05 -13.27
C VAL A 51 10.41 -4.96 -12.74
N ASN A 52 10.72 -5.67 -11.64
CA ASN A 52 12.03 -5.62 -10.99
C ASN A 52 12.95 -6.79 -11.36
N GLY A 53 12.46 -7.81 -12.04
CA GLY A 53 13.24 -9.00 -12.37
C GLY A 53 13.66 -9.81 -11.13
N VAL A 54 12.85 -9.81 -10.07
CA VAL A 54 13.13 -10.51 -8.82
C VAL A 54 11.93 -11.35 -8.37
N GLU A 55 12.16 -12.30 -7.48
CA GLU A 55 11.10 -13.05 -6.83
C GLU A 55 10.98 -12.64 -5.36
N VAL A 56 9.77 -12.34 -4.92
CA VAL A 56 9.47 -12.04 -3.52
C VAL A 56 8.24 -12.83 -3.06
N PRO A 57 8.17 -13.29 -1.80
CA PRO A 57 7.05 -14.09 -1.30
C PRO A 57 5.78 -13.26 -1.03
N GLY A 58 5.91 -11.96 -0.85
CA GLY A 58 4.81 -11.05 -0.59
C GLY A 58 5.25 -9.59 -0.63
N LEU A 59 4.34 -8.67 -0.42
CA LEU A 59 4.59 -7.23 -0.44
C LEU A 59 3.98 -6.55 0.79
N VAL A 60 4.64 -5.51 1.26
CA VAL A 60 4.13 -4.54 2.22
C VAL A 60 3.58 -3.36 1.43
N PHE A 61 2.39 -2.85 1.77
CA PHE A 61 1.98 -1.57 1.22
C PHE A 61 2.31 -0.40 2.14
N ALA A 62 2.65 0.72 1.54
CA ALA A 62 2.91 1.98 2.22
C ALA A 62 2.15 3.12 1.53
N PHE A 63 1.89 4.20 2.28
CA PHE A 63 1.22 5.38 1.76
C PHE A 63 2.20 6.33 1.08
N THR A 64 1.73 6.94 0.00
CA THR A 64 2.38 8.06 -0.70
C THR A 64 1.34 9.12 -1.06
N LYS A 65 1.77 10.35 -1.34
CA LYS A 65 0.91 11.31 -2.04
C LYS A 65 0.87 10.94 -3.52
N MET A 66 -0.32 10.97 -4.11
CA MET A 66 -0.49 10.63 -5.52
C MET A 66 -1.37 11.68 -6.21
N LYS A 67 -0.87 12.24 -7.31
CA LYS A 67 -1.61 13.20 -8.11
C LYS A 67 -1.46 12.87 -9.59
N GLY A 68 -2.47 12.19 -10.13
CA GLY A 68 -2.38 11.59 -11.46
C GLY A 68 -1.28 10.52 -11.49
N ASP A 69 -0.34 10.68 -12.42
CA ASP A 69 0.85 9.82 -12.58
C ASP A 69 2.04 10.21 -11.68
N LYS A 70 1.87 11.25 -10.85
CA LYS A 70 2.94 11.76 -9.99
C LYS A 70 2.80 11.25 -8.58
N VAL A 71 3.88 10.64 -8.11
CA VAL A 71 4.06 10.22 -6.71
C VAL A 71 5.01 11.19 -6.02
N SER A 72 4.69 11.55 -4.77
CA SER A 72 5.55 12.37 -3.93
C SER A 72 5.53 11.92 -2.48
N GLU A 73 6.56 12.30 -1.74
CA GLU A 73 6.77 11.92 -0.35
C GLU A 73 5.97 12.80 0.61
N PHE A 74 5.76 12.28 1.82
CA PHE A 74 5.45 13.11 2.98
C PHE A 74 6.77 13.58 3.60
N SER A 75 6.84 14.83 4.01
CA SER A 75 8.05 15.40 4.61
C SER A 75 8.36 14.84 6.00
N ASP A 76 7.30 14.70 6.80
CA ASP A 76 7.35 14.27 8.21
C ASP A 76 5.99 13.76 8.70
N ILE A 77 5.92 13.38 9.98
CA ILE A 77 4.69 12.87 10.59
C ILE A 77 3.55 13.89 10.62
N ASP A 78 3.84 15.17 10.72
CA ASP A 78 2.81 16.20 10.78
C ASP A 78 2.20 16.45 9.39
N ASP A 79 3.00 16.43 8.33
CA ASP A 79 2.53 16.45 6.95
C ASP A 79 1.70 15.20 6.63
N PHE A 80 2.17 14.00 7.02
CA PHE A 80 1.42 12.76 6.86
C PHE A 80 0.08 12.82 7.59
N ARG A 81 0.07 13.26 8.85
CA ARG A 81 -1.15 13.40 9.66
C ARG A 81 -2.15 14.41 9.07
N ALA A 82 -1.66 15.57 8.64
CA ALA A 82 -2.48 16.60 8.02
C ALA A 82 -3.13 16.09 6.72
N TYR A 83 -2.32 15.44 5.88
CA TYR A 83 -2.78 14.88 4.61
C TYR A 83 -3.83 13.78 4.80
N MET A 84 -3.61 12.87 5.75
CA MET A 84 -4.59 11.80 6.06
C MET A 84 -5.92 12.38 6.54
N LYS A 85 -5.89 13.49 7.32
CA LYS A 85 -7.11 14.20 7.75
C LYS A 85 -7.83 14.89 6.58
N GLU A 86 -7.09 15.48 5.66
CA GLU A 86 -7.64 16.12 4.47
C GLU A 86 -8.33 15.10 3.55
N HIS A 87 -7.73 13.92 3.38
CA HIS A 87 -8.22 12.84 2.50
C HIS A 87 -8.98 11.74 3.26
N LYS A 88 -9.54 12.06 4.43
CA LYS A 88 -10.18 11.07 5.30
C LYS A 88 -11.32 10.29 4.66
N GLU A 89 -12.06 10.87 3.71
CA GLU A 89 -13.20 10.20 3.06
C GLU A 89 -12.76 8.93 2.34
N SER A 90 -11.58 8.94 1.72
CA SER A 90 -11.02 7.79 1.01
C SER A 90 -10.43 6.72 1.94
N ILE A 91 -10.04 7.08 3.16
CA ILE A 91 -9.26 6.19 4.04
C ILE A 91 -9.92 5.86 5.37
N LEU A 92 -11.01 6.54 5.74
CA LEU A 92 -11.57 6.49 7.11
C LEU A 92 -11.91 5.06 7.56
N SER A 93 -12.49 4.25 6.69
CA SER A 93 -12.89 2.86 7.03
C SER A 93 -11.66 1.99 7.33
N LEU A 94 -10.64 2.10 6.49
CA LEU A 94 -9.37 1.38 6.66
C LEU A 94 -8.63 1.88 7.89
N TRP A 95 -8.62 3.20 8.12
CA TRP A 95 -7.96 3.80 9.28
C TRP A 95 -8.60 3.37 10.61
N LYS A 96 -9.94 3.35 10.68
CA LYS A 96 -10.67 2.82 11.84
C LYS A 96 -10.32 1.36 12.09
N TYR A 97 -10.25 0.55 11.04
CA TYR A 97 -9.83 -0.84 11.16
C TYR A 97 -8.40 -0.97 11.71
N PHE A 98 -7.46 -0.16 11.25
CA PHE A 98 -6.10 -0.17 11.77
C PHE A 98 -6.05 0.15 13.27
N LYS A 99 -6.86 1.09 13.74
CA LYS A 99 -6.94 1.46 15.16
C LYS A 99 -7.55 0.39 16.07
N THR A 100 -8.28 -0.57 15.53
CA THR A 100 -8.83 -1.70 16.31
C THR A 100 -7.81 -2.81 16.56
N LYS A 101 -6.62 -2.71 15.99
CA LYS A 101 -5.53 -3.68 16.10
C LYS A 101 -4.33 -3.02 16.76
N ASP A 102 -3.43 -3.83 17.29
CA ASP A 102 -2.13 -3.31 17.78
C ASP A 102 -1.22 -2.96 16.60
N ARG A 103 -1.43 -1.77 16.08
CA ARG A 103 -0.71 -1.24 14.92
C ARG A 103 0.01 0.05 15.23
N VAL A 104 1.08 0.27 14.49
CA VAL A 104 1.93 1.45 14.53
C VAL A 104 2.12 1.99 13.12
N ILE A 105 2.47 3.26 13.03
CA ILE A 105 2.89 3.91 11.80
C ILE A 105 4.40 3.86 11.76
N VAL A 106 4.96 3.45 10.63
CA VAL A 106 6.41 3.34 10.42
C VAL A 106 6.81 4.26 9.28
N GLU A 107 7.72 5.18 9.57
CA GLU A 107 8.42 5.97 8.55
C GLU A 107 9.60 5.15 8.04
N LEU A 108 9.65 4.96 6.73
CA LEU A 108 10.70 4.23 6.03
C LEU A 108 11.45 5.19 5.10
N ASP A 109 12.77 5.12 5.09
CA ASP A 109 13.61 5.71 4.03
C ASP A 109 14.25 4.57 3.24
N VAL A 110 13.70 4.35 2.05
CA VAL A 110 14.04 3.19 1.22
C VAL A 110 14.89 3.67 0.04
N PRO A 111 16.05 3.04 -0.22
CA PRO A 111 16.85 3.33 -1.42
C PRO A 111 16.05 3.11 -2.70
N GLU A 112 16.42 3.84 -3.75
CA GLU A 112 15.80 3.72 -5.08
C GLU A 112 16.43 2.57 -5.89
N ASP A 113 16.47 1.38 -5.31
CA ASP A 113 17.06 0.18 -5.92
C ASP A 113 16.01 -0.77 -6.53
N PHE A 114 14.74 -0.42 -6.47
CA PHE A 114 13.63 -1.13 -7.11
C PHE A 114 12.50 -0.15 -7.49
N ASN A 115 11.57 -0.64 -8.32
CA ASN A 115 10.39 0.12 -8.76
C ASN A 115 9.15 -0.38 -8.02
N PRO A 116 8.62 0.36 -7.03
CA PRO A 116 7.36 0.00 -6.38
C PRO A 116 6.20 -0.04 -7.38
N ILE A 117 5.23 -0.90 -7.13
CA ILE A 117 3.94 -0.82 -7.82
C ILE A 117 3.08 0.20 -7.07
N TYR A 118 2.58 1.20 -7.78
CA TYR A 118 1.74 2.25 -7.21
C TYR A 118 0.30 2.10 -7.66
N VAL A 119 -0.63 2.15 -6.71
CA VAL A 119 -2.06 2.10 -6.98
C VAL A 119 -2.77 3.17 -6.16
N ASP A 120 -3.65 3.96 -6.76
CA ASP A 120 -4.51 4.89 -6.02
C ASP A 120 -5.43 4.11 -5.07
N ILE A 121 -5.67 4.61 -3.86
CA ILE A 121 -6.49 3.90 -2.86
C ILE A 121 -7.92 3.66 -3.33
N ASN A 122 -8.54 4.60 -4.04
CA ASN A 122 -9.88 4.39 -4.57
C ASN A 122 -9.90 3.29 -5.64
N ASP A 123 -8.90 3.27 -6.53
CA ASP A 123 -8.77 2.22 -7.53
C ASP A 123 -8.50 0.85 -6.89
N PHE A 124 -7.63 0.80 -5.87
CA PHE A 124 -7.40 -0.43 -5.12
C PHE A 124 -8.68 -0.95 -4.44
N GLN A 125 -9.45 -0.06 -3.80
CA GLN A 125 -10.72 -0.42 -3.17
C GLN A 125 -11.76 -0.88 -4.21
N PHE A 126 -11.77 -0.27 -5.40
CA PHE A 126 -12.62 -0.70 -6.49
C PHE A 126 -12.28 -2.11 -6.99
N LEU A 127 -11.01 -2.48 -7.04
CA LEU A 127 -10.58 -3.84 -7.42
C LEU A 127 -10.93 -4.91 -6.37
N MET A 128 -11.24 -4.51 -5.13
CA MET A 128 -11.53 -5.46 -4.06
C MET A 128 -12.91 -6.12 -4.22
N PRO A 129 -13.02 -7.45 -4.12
CA PRO A 129 -14.30 -8.15 -4.16
C PRO A 129 -15.23 -7.78 -2.99
N PRO A 130 -16.56 -7.80 -3.19
CA PRO A 130 -17.24 -8.08 -4.45
C PRO A 130 -17.13 -6.92 -5.44
N LEU A 131 -16.90 -7.22 -6.71
CA LEU A 131 -16.80 -6.18 -7.73
C LEU A 131 -18.17 -5.51 -7.91
N VAL A 132 -18.20 -4.23 -7.66
CA VAL A 132 -19.32 -3.33 -7.92
C VAL A 132 -18.82 -2.17 -8.76
N PHE A 133 -19.68 -1.61 -9.60
CA PHE A 133 -19.29 -0.53 -10.50
C PHE A 133 -19.99 0.79 -10.12
N PRO A 134 -19.60 1.40 -8.98
CA PRO A 134 -20.12 2.71 -8.63
C PRO A 134 -19.58 3.75 -9.61
N ALA A 135 -20.41 4.71 -10.02
CA ALA A 135 -19.90 5.79 -10.86
C ALA A 135 -18.73 6.50 -10.14
N PRO A 136 -17.66 6.85 -10.86
CA PRO A 136 -17.46 6.81 -12.32
C PRO A 136 -16.90 5.48 -12.89
N TYR A 137 -16.67 4.45 -12.08
CA TYR A 137 -16.09 3.18 -12.53
C TYR A 137 -17.03 2.39 -13.42
N THR A 138 -16.44 1.71 -14.40
CA THR A 138 -17.10 0.83 -15.37
C THR A 138 -16.38 -0.52 -15.45
N PRO A 139 -16.94 -1.53 -16.11
CA PRO A 139 -16.21 -2.78 -16.38
C PRO A 139 -14.87 -2.58 -17.11
N TRP A 140 -14.76 -1.56 -17.95
CA TRP A 140 -13.51 -1.21 -18.64
C TRP A 140 -12.47 -0.66 -17.68
N SER A 141 -12.87 0.10 -16.67
CA SER A 141 -12.00 0.63 -15.62
C SER A 141 -11.25 -0.50 -14.89
N TYR A 142 -11.94 -1.61 -14.63
CA TYR A 142 -11.34 -2.79 -14.01
C TYR A 142 -10.13 -3.32 -14.80
N TRP A 143 -10.31 -3.50 -16.11
CA TRP A 143 -9.26 -4.02 -16.99
C TRP A 143 -8.14 -3.00 -17.20
N GLU A 144 -8.47 -1.72 -17.28
CA GLU A 144 -7.49 -0.64 -17.40
C GLU A 144 -6.58 -0.56 -16.16
N ILE A 145 -7.16 -0.59 -14.96
CA ILE A 145 -6.40 -0.53 -13.71
C ILE A 145 -5.51 -1.77 -13.56
N LEU A 146 -6.04 -2.97 -13.82
CA LEU A 146 -5.24 -4.20 -13.79
C LEU A 146 -4.11 -4.19 -14.82
N GLY A 147 -4.37 -3.68 -16.02
CA GLY A 147 -3.34 -3.51 -17.05
C GLY A 147 -2.21 -2.61 -16.58
N ASN A 148 -2.53 -1.45 -16.02
CA ASN A 148 -1.55 -0.52 -15.46
C ASN A 148 -0.73 -1.16 -14.34
N ILE A 149 -1.37 -1.92 -13.44
CA ILE A 149 -0.67 -2.66 -12.37
C ILE A 149 0.32 -3.66 -12.97
N ASN A 150 -0.12 -4.48 -13.91
CA ASN A 150 0.71 -5.51 -14.54
C ASN A 150 1.92 -4.93 -15.29
N ASP A 151 1.74 -3.78 -15.90
CA ASP A 151 2.79 -3.08 -16.65
C ASP A 151 3.69 -2.21 -15.75
N GLY A 152 3.37 -2.10 -14.46
CA GLY A 152 4.08 -1.23 -13.52
C GLY A 152 3.92 0.26 -13.83
N VAL A 153 2.85 0.62 -14.52
CA VAL A 153 2.56 2.00 -14.94
C VAL A 153 1.76 2.70 -13.85
N ILE A 154 2.19 3.90 -13.47
CA ILE A 154 1.42 4.78 -12.61
C ILE A 154 0.33 5.43 -13.46
N GLY A 155 -0.85 4.86 -13.43
CA GLY A 155 -2.02 5.39 -14.14
C GLY A 155 -2.66 6.56 -13.39
N ALA A 156 -3.26 7.49 -14.14
CA ALA A 156 -4.18 8.44 -13.54
C ALA A 156 -5.44 7.70 -13.08
N SER A 157 -5.77 7.79 -11.79
CA SER A 157 -7.01 7.22 -11.30
C SER A 157 -8.23 7.87 -11.93
N ILE A 158 -9.26 7.07 -12.20
CA ILE A 158 -10.57 7.54 -12.70
C ILE A 158 -11.27 8.39 -11.64
N TYR A 159 -11.07 8.05 -10.37
CA TYR A 159 -11.60 8.78 -9.23
C TYR A 159 -10.47 8.98 -8.20
N PRO A 160 -9.56 9.93 -8.43
CA PRO A 160 -8.35 10.07 -7.63
C PRO A 160 -8.66 10.39 -6.17
N SER A 161 -8.10 9.60 -5.26
CA SER A 161 -8.18 9.83 -3.82
C SER A 161 -7.18 10.86 -3.32
N GLY A 162 -6.13 11.09 -4.07
CA GLY A 162 -4.94 11.81 -3.62
C GLY A 162 -3.95 10.93 -2.85
N LEU A 163 -4.35 9.74 -2.42
CA LEU A 163 -3.53 8.79 -1.68
C LEU A 163 -3.15 7.59 -2.57
N GLY A 164 -1.87 7.29 -2.63
CA GLY A 164 -1.33 6.11 -3.28
C GLY A 164 -0.92 5.03 -2.29
N GLN A 165 -1.04 3.80 -2.71
CA GLN A 165 -0.37 2.65 -2.12
C GLN A 165 0.89 2.35 -2.93
N ALA A 166 2.06 2.35 -2.28
CA ALA A 166 3.30 1.83 -2.83
C ALA A 166 3.50 0.42 -2.28
N HIS A 167 3.74 -0.54 -3.13
CA HIS A 167 3.97 -1.93 -2.74
C HIS A 167 5.47 -2.22 -2.72
N LEU A 168 6.00 -2.56 -1.52
CA LEU A 168 7.42 -2.73 -1.21
C LEU A 168 7.71 -4.20 -0.88
N PRO A 169 8.93 -4.72 -1.15
CA PRO A 169 9.25 -6.13 -0.94
C PRO A 169 9.38 -6.52 0.53
N SER A 170 9.82 -5.60 1.38
CA SER A 170 10.04 -5.88 2.81
C SER A 170 10.17 -4.61 3.64
N ILE A 171 10.22 -4.77 4.96
CA ILE A 171 10.63 -3.74 5.91
C ILE A 171 11.98 -4.15 6.47
N LYS A 172 13.05 -3.43 6.09
CA LYS A 172 14.39 -3.63 6.64
C LYS A 172 14.64 -2.69 7.79
N LYS A 173 15.36 -3.18 8.80
CA LYS A 173 15.71 -2.39 9.99
C LYS A 173 16.41 -1.08 9.63
N GLU A 174 17.36 -1.13 8.71
CA GLU A 174 18.13 0.03 8.26
C GLU A 174 17.29 1.09 7.52
N HIS A 175 16.10 0.73 7.03
CA HIS A 175 15.17 1.65 6.39
C HIS A 175 14.19 2.29 7.38
N ILE A 176 14.06 1.77 8.59
CA ILE A 176 13.15 2.32 9.61
C ILE A 176 13.76 3.61 10.16
N VAL A 177 13.12 4.74 9.92
CA VAL A 177 13.51 6.05 10.46
C VAL A 177 12.92 6.21 11.84
N GLU A 178 11.60 6.04 11.98
CA GLU A 178 10.88 6.18 13.23
C GLU A 178 9.57 5.39 13.25
N VAL A 179 9.09 5.10 14.46
CA VAL A 179 7.83 4.38 14.71
C VAL A 179 6.92 5.25 15.55
N TYR A 180 5.71 5.48 15.08
CA TYR A 180 4.73 6.36 15.73
C TYR A 180 3.48 5.59 16.13
N GLU A 181 2.81 6.07 17.16
CA GLU A 181 1.49 5.59 17.55
C GLU A 181 0.42 6.03 16.54
N MET A 182 -0.65 5.24 16.41
CA MET A 182 -1.81 5.60 15.61
C MET A 182 -2.47 6.87 16.12
N PHE A 183 -2.93 7.72 15.21
CA PHE A 183 -3.63 8.97 15.51
C PHE A 183 -5.06 8.99 14.94
N ASP A 184 -5.86 9.96 15.35
CA ASP A 184 -7.21 10.20 14.80
C ASP A 184 -7.15 11.07 13.54
N ILE A 185 -7.99 10.70 12.53
CA ILE A 185 -8.23 11.47 11.32
C ILE A 185 -9.67 11.92 11.20
#